data_3cc8cd91d48e26fa8fc1b5327eede0a6
#
_entry.id   3cc8cd91d48e26fa8fc1b5327eede0a6
#
_cell.length_a   1.000
_cell.length_b   1.000
_cell.length_c   1.000
_cell.angle_alpha   90.00
_cell.angle_beta   90.00
_cell.angle_gamma   90.00
#
_symmetry.space_group_name_H-M   'P 1'
#
loop_
_entity.id
_entity.type
_entity.pdbx_description
1 polymer ?
#
loop_
_entity_poly.entity_id
_entity_poly.type
_entity_poly.pdbx_seq_one_letter_code
_entity_poly.pdbx_strand_id
1 'polypeptide(L)'
;LQLYENRELDEVDLGESSIATIQADPSNEYNQQMCEKRPKKFSYCFIFNYDKRKTDGTADENWNKAIANKAFRQCFSKGLELTKFFSRYNPINPLKCENDFFTMSGLCYTSDGTDYTSLVAKEIGLDGEKYDGQTMKRLRANNGDITDLKKQAMEELSAIGVTFPVHCSYYILAGSTTALDSATVLKQCFTDSFGDDFIVLDIETFVSSTMKEVVAPKLQSFVHMGWGADFGDPINFLTQIIVHDDNAYYSCNMTNIEGIVENGPADYQQELVDAYEQFTDLVNEGRAIVNDTDARYAAFAKAEAYFLEENLIFPTVYDVTWCLTHANEYSKINAMYGPCNYKAVNWE
;
A
#
# COMPACT_ATOMS: atom_id res chain seq x y z
N LEU A 1 6.92 25.79 10.16
CA LEU A 1 5.88 26.65 10.73
C LEU A 1 6.41 28.06 10.94
N GLN A 2 7.52 28.28 11.68
CA GLN A 2 8.06 29.61 12.01
C GLN A 2 8.26 30.56 10.81
N LEU A 3 8.72 30.05 9.67
CA LEU A 3 8.88 30.87 8.46
C LEU A 3 7.53 31.33 7.88
N TYR A 4 6.50 30.50 8.01
CA TYR A 4 5.13 30.87 7.63
C TYR A 4 4.57 31.97 8.57
N GLU A 5 4.77 31.79 9.86
CA GLU A 5 4.38 32.79 10.88
C GLU A 5 5.07 34.15 10.65
N ASN A 6 6.33 34.13 10.22
CA ASN A 6 7.09 35.32 9.86
C ASN A 6 6.73 35.90 8.49
N ARG A 7 5.82 35.28 7.74
CA ARG A 7 5.47 35.63 6.35
C ARG A 7 6.66 35.53 5.36
N GLU A 8 7.56 34.60 5.62
CA GLU A 8 8.67 34.28 4.72
C GLU A 8 8.30 33.11 3.79
N LEU A 9 7.22 32.40 4.08
CA LEU A 9 6.62 31.36 3.23
C LEU A 9 5.11 31.62 3.11
N ASP A 10 4.58 31.39 1.92
CA ASP A 10 3.15 31.50 1.63
C ASP A 10 2.39 30.20 1.89
N GLU A 11 3.10 29.08 2.01
CA GLU A 11 2.55 27.79 2.33
C GLU A 11 3.55 26.96 3.13
N VAL A 12 3.04 26.14 4.05
CA VAL A 12 3.83 25.18 4.81
C VAL A 12 3.04 23.89 5.02
N ASP A 13 3.68 22.76 4.71
CA ASP A 13 3.17 21.45 5.08
C ASP A 13 3.40 21.21 6.58
N LEU A 14 2.38 20.69 7.25
CA LEU A 14 2.39 20.45 8.69
C LEU A 14 2.69 18.98 8.97
N GLY A 15 3.76 18.75 9.71
CA GLY A 15 4.05 17.43 10.28
C GLY A 15 3.25 17.20 11.58
N GLU A 16 3.25 15.95 12.05
CA GLU A 16 2.51 15.50 13.24
C GLU A 16 2.76 16.38 14.47
N SER A 17 4.01 16.75 14.76
CA SER A 17 4.36 17.61 15.91
C SER A 17 3.79 19.02 15.78
N SER A 18 3.78 19.61 14.59
CA SER A 18 3.19 20.94 14.35
C SER A 18 1.68 20.89 14.51
N ILE A 19 1.02 19.87 13.98
CA ILE A 19 -0.43 19.65 14.14
C ILE A 19 -0.75 19.51 15.63
N ALA A 20 -0.04 18.65 16.36
CA ALA A 20 -0.24 18.44 17.79
C ALA A 20 -0.07 19.74 18.60
N THR A 21 0.94 20.56 18.27
CA THR A 21 1.18 21.85 18.92
C THR A 21 0.02 22.83 18.68
N ILE A 22 -0.45 22.92 17.43
CA ILE A 22 -1.57 23.80 17.08
C ILE A 22 -2.85 23.36 17.80
N GLN A 23 -3.14 22.05 17.80
CA GLN A 23 -4.34 21.50 18.43
C GLN A 23 -4.33 21.55 19.96
N ALA A 24 -3.14 21.54 20.59
CA ALA A 24 -3.02 21.62 22.05
C ALA A 24 -3.46 22.98 22.61
N ASP A 25 -3.44 24.04 21.80
CA ASP A 25 -3.91 25.37 22.17
C ASP A 25 -5.17 25.74 21.38
N PRO A 26 -6.37 25.64 21.97
CA PRO A 26 -7.62 25.99 21.29
C PRO A 26 -7.71 27.46 20.86
N SER A 27 -6.89 28.36 21.46
CA SER A 27 -6.82 29.77 21.09
C SER A 27 -5.88 30.08 19.95
N ASN A 28 -5.11 29.09 19.50
CA ASN A 28 -4.19 29.22 18.37
C ASN A 28 -4.98 29.53 17.09
N GLU A 29 -4.67 30.65 16.44
CA GLU A 29 -5.36 31.12 15.25
C GLU A 29 -5.31 30.10 14.08
N TYR A 30 -4.26 29.29 14.02
CA TYR A 30 -4.07 28.27 12.97
C TYR A 30 -5.01 27.08 13.09
N ASN A 31 -5.66 26.83 14.24
CA ASN A 31 -6.64 25.75 14.37
C ASN A 31 -7.77 25.83 13.33
N GLN A 32 -8.19 27.05 12.97
CA GLN A 32 -9.23 27.27 11.98
C GLN A 32 -8.70 27.36 10.53
N GLN A 33 -7.38 27.48 10.38
CA GLN A 33 -6.73 27.68 9.09
C GLN A 33 -6.08 26.40 8.55
N MET A 34 -5.85 25.40 9.42
CA MET A 34 -5.34 24.10 8.96
C MET A 34 -6.30 23.49 7.94
N CYS A 35 -5.76 23.09 6.81
CA CYS A 35 -6.51 22.41 5.77
C CYS A 35 -5.80 21.17 5.27
N GLU A 36 -6.61 20.18 4.89
CA GLU A 36 -6.15 18.94 4.30
C GLU A 36 -6.02 19.12 2.79
N LYS A 37 -4.86 18.82 2.24
CA LYS A 37 -4.67 18.74 0.79
C LYS A 37 -5.26 17.44 0.25
N ARG A 38 -5.57 17.41 -1.04
CA ARG A 38 -5.85 16.18 -1.76
C ARG A 38 -4.67 15.21 -1.56
N PRO A 39 -4.92 13.89 -1.39
CA PRO A 39 -3.84 12.90 -1.31
C PRO A 39 -2.83 13.06 -2.45
N LYS A 40 -1.56 12.85 -2.14
CA LYS A 40 -0.50 12.79 -3.16
C LYS A 40 -0.74 11.60 -4.08
N LYS A 41 -0.10 11.61 -5.24
CA LYS A 41 -0.29 10.61 -6.32
C LYS A 41 0.13 9.17 -5.98
N PHE A 42 0.64 8.91 -4.78
CA PHE A 42 1.19 7.62 -4.40
C PHE A 42 0.18 6.76 -3.65
N SER A 43 -0.02 5.53 -4.16
CA SER A 43 -0.68 4.45 -3.45
C SER A 43 0.38 3.61 -2.76
N TYR A 44 0.39 3.58 -1.43
CA TYR A 44 1.36 2.83 -0.63
C TYR A 44 0.83 1.45 -0.30
N CYS A 45 1.70 0.45 -0.43
CA CYS A 45 1.38 -0.96 -0.19
C CYS A 45 2.47 -1.65 0.62
N PHE A 46 2.12 -2.71 1.33
CA PHE A 46 3.08 -3.73 1.69
C PHE A 46 3.24 -4.66 0.49
N ILE A 47 4.45 -4.67 -0.05
CA ILE A 47 4.84 -5.47 -1.21
C ILE A 47 5.64 -6.64 -0.67
N PHE A 48 5.05 -7.83 -0.69
CA PHE A 48 5.62 -9.04 -0.12
C PHE A 48 6.77 -9.58 -0.98
N ASN A 49 7.80 -10.09 -0.32
CA ASN A 49 8.90 -10.80 -0.98
C ASN A 49 8.63 -12.31 -0.92
N TYR A 50 8.47 -12.95 -2.06
CA TYR A 50 8.19 -14.38 -2.18
C TYR A 50 9.43 -15.26 -2.30
N ASP A 51 10.62 -14.65 -2.43
CA ASP A 51 11.93 -15.33 -2.47
C ASP A 51 12.88 -14.70 -1.46
N LYS A 52 12.43 -14.60 -0.20
CA LYS A 52 13.26 -14.04 0.88
C LYS A 52 14.50 -14.90 1.12
N ARG A 53 15.61 -14.21 1.34
CA ARG A 53 16.90 -14.81 1.70
C ARG A 53 17.32 -14.40 3.11
N LYS A 54 18.10 -15.26 3.74
CA LYS A 54 18.82 -14.96 4.97
C LYS A 54 20.11 -14.19 4.64
N THR A 55 20.75 -13.64 5.64
CA THR A 55 22.01 -12.88 5.47
C THR A 55 23.17 -13.72 4.92
N ASP A 56 23.11 -15.03 5.03
CA ASP A 56 24.06 -15.98 4.43
C ASP A 56 23.72 -16.35 2.97
N GLY A 57 22.65 -15.78 2.42
CA GLY A 57 22.17 -16.01 1.05
C GLY A 57 21.27 -17.25 0.88
N THR A 58 21.08 -18.05 1.93
CA THR A 58 20.17 -19.21 1.87
C THR A 58 18.70 -18.76 1.88
N ALA A 59 17.78 -19.58 1.33
CA ALA A 59 16.36 -19.28 1.34
C ALA A 59 15.81 -19.25 2.78
N ASP A 60 14.94 -18.29 3.07
CA ASP A 60 14.12 -18.29 4.28
C ASP A 60 12.86 -19.13 4.04
N GLU A 61 13.03 -20.45 4.11
CA GLU A 61 11.97 -21.42 3.80
C GLU A 61 10.72 -21.20 4.64
N ASN A 62 10.85 -20.77 5.92
CA ASN A 62 9.71 -20.59 6.80
C ASN A 62 8.83 -19.43 6.33
N TRP A 63 9.45 -18.27 5.98
CA TRP A 63 8.74 -17.15 5.40
C TRP A 63 8.20 -17.45 4.01
N ASN A 64 9.03 -18.01 3.11
CA ASN A 64 8.66 -18.23 1.72
C ASN A 64 7.45 -19.16 1.59
N LYS A 65 7.39 -20.23 2.37
CA LYS A 65 6.21 -21.10 2.46
C LYS A 65 5.00 -20.39 3.02
N ALA A 66 5.18 -19.63 4.11
CA ALA A 66 4.08 -18.92 4.74
C ALA A 66 3.44 -17.89 3.79
N ILE A 67 4.25 -17.04 3.14
CA ILE A 67 3.72 -15.98 2.28
C ILE A 67 3.16 -16.50 0.94
N ALA A 68 3.59 -17.67 0.48
CA ALA A 68 3.00 -18.32 -0.68
C ALA A 68 1.57 -18.83 -0.42
N ASN A 69 1.19 -19.08 0.84
CA ASN A 69 -0.15 -19.54 1.21
C ASN A 69 -1.18 -18.40 1.16
N LYS A 70 -2.27 -18.58 0.44
CA LYS A 70 -3.34 -17.58 0.29
C LYS A 70 -4.02 -17.23 1.61
N ALA A 71 -4.35 -18.22 2.45
CA ALA A 71 -5.00 -17.96 3.74
C ALA A 71 -4.10 -17.13 4.67
N PHE A 72 -2.79 -17.37 4.64
CA PHE A 72 -1.82 -16.54 5.37
C PHE A 72 -1.79 -15.10 4.87
N ARG A 73 -1.73 -14.87 3.54
CA ARG A 73 -1.81 -13.51 2.96
C ARG A 73 -3.12 -12.82 3.30
N GLN A 74 -4.23 -13.55 3.27
CA GLN A 74 -5.54 -13.01 3.64
C GLN A 74 -5.62 -12.55 5.10
N CYS A 75 -4.80 -13.11 6.00
CA CYS A 75 -4.74 -12.63 7.37
C CYS A 75 -4.24 -11.17 7.45
N PHE A 76 -3.36 -10.74 6.56
CA PHE A 76 -2.95 -9.33 6.49
C PHE A 76 -4.12 -8.43 6.09
N SER A 77 -4.77 -8.72 4.96
CA SER A 77 -5.83 -7.86 4.43
C SER A 77 -7.10 -7.85 5.28
N LYS A 78 -7.43 -8.95 5.96
CA LYS A 78 -8.65 -9.07 6.76
C LYS A 78 -8.44 -8.83 8.25
N GLY A 79 -7.22 -9.01 8.76
CA GLY A 79 -6.95 -9.01 10.19
C GLY A 79 -6.05 -7.89 10.69
N LEU A 80 -5.16 -7.35 9.87
CA LEU A 80 -4.20 -6.35 10.32
C LEU A 80 -4.87 -4.97 10.50
N GLU A 81 -5.07 -4.55 11.74
CA GLU A 81 -5.65 -3.27 12.08
C GLU A 81 -4.55 -2.19 12.12
N LEU A 82 -4.61 -1.23 11.20
CA LEU A 82 -3.57 -0.23 10.96
C LEU A 82 -3.96 1.19 11.38
N THR A 83 -5.07 1.41 12.07
CA THR A 83 -5.52 2.77 12.45
C THR A 83 -4.44 3.54 13.22
N LYS A 84 -3.71 2.87 14.15
CA LYS A 84 -2.58 3.48 14.86
C LYS A 84 -1.44 3.86 13.91
N PHE A 85 -1.17 3.06 12.90
CA PHE A 85 -0.16 3.34 11.88
C PHE A 85 -0.61 4.48 10.97
N PHE A 86 -1.87 4.52 10.57
CA PHE A 86 -2.44 5.61 9.77
C PHE A 86 -2.37 6.97 10.46
N SER A 87 -2.44 7.01 11.81
CA SER A 87 -2.30 8.26 12.55
C SER A 87 -0.96 8.97 12.35
N ARG A 88 0.07 8.24 11.89
CA ARG A 88 1.38 8.81 11.51
C ARG A 88 1.31 9.61 10.21
N TYR A 89 0.34 9.31 9.34
CA TYR A 89 0.10 9.99 8.06
C TYR A 89 -0.97 11.07 8.20
N ASN A 90 -2.04 10.77 8.93
CA ASN A 90 -3.12 11.70 9.19
C ASN A 90 -3.52 11.65 10.68
N PRO A 91 -2.90 12.47 11.53
CA PRO A 91 -3.18 12.44 12.97
C PRO A 91 -4.57 12.97 13.34
N ILE A 92 -5.20 13.76 12.46
CA ILE A 92 -6.53 14.35 12.70
C ILE A 92 -7.64 13.34 12.35
N ASN A 93 -7.51 12.67 11.21
CA ASN A 93 -8.47 11.67 10.77
C ASN A 93 -7.75 10.47 10.12
N PRO A 94 -7.20 9.54 10.93
CA PRO A 94 -6.39 8.43 10.44
C PRO A 94 -7.08 7.58 9.36
N LEU A 95 -8.39 7.36 9.50
CA LEU A 95 -9.13 6.49 8.58
C LEU A 95 -9.32 7.09 7.17
N LYS A 96 -9.14 8.41 7.03
CA LYS A 96 -9.20 9.04 5.69
C LYS A 96 -8.01 8.71 4.80
N CYS A 97 -6.89 8.28 5.36
CA CYS A 97 -5.74 7.87 4.57
C CYS A 97 -5.66 6.37 4.32
N GLU A 98 -6.64 5.59 4.80
CA GLU A 98 -6.73 4.16 4.50
C GLU A 98 -6.88 3.95 2.98
N ASN A 99 -6.01 3.10 2.44
CA ASN A 99 -5.99 2.76 1.02
C ASN A 99 -6.23 1.26 0.84
N ASP A 100 -7.27 0.93 0.10
CA ASP A 100 -7.66 -0.46 -0.15
C ASP A 100 -7.49 -0.88 -1.61
N PHE A 101 -7.05 0.05 -2.49
CA PHE A 101 -6.78 -0.24 -3.90
C PHE A 101 -5.28 -0.11 -4.19
N PHE A 102 -4.82 -0.85 -5.19
CA PHE A 102 -3.46 -0.64 -5.70
C PHE A 102 -3.37 0.64 -6.53
N THR A 103 -4.39 0.92 -7.34
CA THR A 103 -4.56 2.19 -8.05
C THR A 103 -5.09 3.30 -7.11
N MET A 104 -5.37 4.46 -7.64
CA MET A 104 -5.86 5.59 -6.84
C MET A 104 -7.15 6.17 -7.38
N SER A 105 -8.04 6.58 -6.47
CA SER A 105 -9.19 7.41 -6.83
C SER A 105 -8.73 8.73 -7.47
N GLY A 106 -9.41 9.13 -8.52
CA GLY A 106 -9.08 10.33 -9.29
C GLY A 106 -8.00 10.14 -10.33
N LEU A 107 -7.47 8.92 -10.51
CA LEU A 107 -6.47 8.61 -11.56
C LEU A 107 -7.08 8.77 -12.96
N CYS A 108 -8.23 8.17 -13.19
CA CYS A 108 -8.95 8.24 -14.46
C CYS A 108 -10.44 7.97 -14.26
N TYR A 109 -11.22 8.33 -15.28
CA TYR A 109 -12.68 8.28 -15.26
C TYR A 109 -13.20 7.69 -16.56
N THR A 110 -14.30 6.95 -16.49
CA THR A 110 -15.08 6.51 -17.65
C THR A 110 -15.71 7.69 -18.36
N SER A 111 -16.30 7.44 -19.53
CA SER A 111 -16.94 8.47 -20.35
C SER A 111 -18.14 9.16 -19.65
N ASP A 112 -18.77 8.49 -18.71
CA ASP A 112 -19.87 9.04 -17.88
C ASP A 112 -19.39 9.73 -16.59
N GLY A 113 -18.06 9.80 -16.38
CA GLY A 113 -17.45 10.43 -15.21
C GLY A 113 -17.31 9.54 -13.98
N THR A 114 -17.56 8.22 -14.08
CA THR A 114 -17.35 7.27 -12.99
C THR A 114 -15.86 7.09 -12.74
N ASP A 115 -15.42 7.22 -11.48
CA ASP A 115 -14.05 6.97 -11.07
C ASP A 115 -13.69 5.50 -11.25
N TYR A 116 -12.47 5.23 -11.75
CA TYR A 116 -11.99 3.87 -11.98
C TYR A 116 -12.06 2.97 -10.74
N THR A 117 -11.71 3.49 -9.57
CA THR A 117 -11.76 2.69 -8.32
C THR A 117 -13.17 2.26 -7.96
N SER A 118 -14.20 2.98 -8.42
CA SER A 118 -15.61 2.56 -8.27
C SER A 118 -15.94 1.33 -9.11
N LEU A 119 -15.28 1.14 -10.26
CA LEU A 119 -15.41 -0.09 -11.05
C LEU A 119 -14.77 -1.27 -10.31
N VAL A 120 -13.59 -1.08 -9.73
CA VAL A 120 -12.94 -2.11 -8.91
C VAL A 120 -13.82 -2.49 -7.72
N ALA A 121 -14.35 -1.50 -7.00
CA ALA A 121 -15.26 -1.72 -5.88
C ALA A 121 -16.48 -2.55 -6.27
N LYS A 122 -17.02 -2.31 -7.46
CA LYS A 122 -18.14 -3.07 -8.02
C LYS A 122 -17.78 -4.54 -8.27
N GLU A 123 -16.63 -4.80 -8.88
CA GLU A 123 -16.17 -6.17 -9.16
C GLU A 123 -15.98 -6.99 -7.88
N ILE A 124 -15.55 -6.35 -6.76
CA ILE A 124 -15.43 -7.02 -5.46
C ILE A 124 -16.72 -7.01 -4.62
N GLY A 125 -17.86 -6.65 -5.22
CA GLY A 125 -19.18 -6.74 -4.58
C GLY A 125 -19.53 -5.59 -3.63
N LEU A 126 -18.91 -4.43 -3.76
CA LEU A 126 -19.20 -3.21 -3.00
C LEU A 126 -20.15 -2.25 -3.74
N ASP A 127 -21.04 -2.79 -4.58
CA ASP A 127 -22.03 -2.01 -5.33
C ASP A 127 -22.94 -1.17 -4.43
N GLY A 128 -23.15 0.08 -4.83
CA GLY A 128 -24.09 1.01 -4.18
C GLY A 128 -23.56 1.70 -2.94
N GLU A 129 -22.31 1.48 -2.58
CA GLU A 129 -21.67 2.20 -1.48
C GLU A 129 -20.84 3.37 -2.00
N LYS A 130 -21.03 4.53 -1.36
CA LYS A 130 -20.16 5.66 -1.67
C LYS A 130 -18.76 5.36 -1.17
N TYR A 131 -17.81 5.40 -2.07
CA TYR A 131 -16.41 5.44 -1.71
C TYR A 131 -16.10 6.77 -1.03
N ASP A 132 -15.95 6.74 0.28
CA ASP A 132 -15.62 7.90 1.12
C ASP A 132 -14.27 7.75 1.85
N GLY A 133 -13.44 6.81 1.39
CA GLY A 133 -12.20 6.42 2.05
C GLY A 133 -12.40 5.52 3.27
N GLN A 134 -13.65 5.32 3.71
CA GLN A 134 -14.01 4.45 4.85
C GLN A 134 -14.72 3.17 4.40
N THR A 135 -15.31 3.21 3.21
CA THR A 135 -16.13 2.12 2.65
C THR A 135 -15.34 0.84 2.48
N MET A 136 -14.05 0.99 2.25
CA MET A 136 -13.15 -0.12 2.00
C MET A 136 -12.73 -0.90 3.25
N LYS A 137 -13.11 -0.46 4.44
CA LYS A 137 -13.12 -1.34 5.64
C LYS A 137 -13.81 -2.69 5.39
N ARG A 138 -14.46 -2.82 4.26
CA ARG A 138 -15.19 -4.02 3.85
C ARG A 138 -14.39 -5.02 3.02
N LEU A 139 -13.30 -4.63 2.39
CA LEU A 139 -12.30 -5.61 1.94
C LEU A 139 -11.68 -6.33 3.14
N ARG A 140 -11.60 -5.61 4.27
CA ARG A 140 -11.26 -6.14 5.60
C ARG A 140 -12.54 -6.57 6.34
N ALA A 141 -13.48 -7.17 5.62
CA ALA A 141 -14.91 -7.27 5.96
C ALA A 141 -15.23 -8.01 7.25
N ASN A 142 -14.30 -8.68 7.87
CA ASN A 142 -14.49 -9.30 9.18
C ASN A 142 -13.86 -8.48 10.31
N ASN A 143 -13.41 -7.24 10.04
CA ASN A 143 -12.95 -6.27 11.05
C ASN A 143 -12.04 -6.85 12.12
N GLY A 144 -11.03 -7.63 11.69
CA GLY A 144 -10.05 -8.21 12.59
C GLY A 144 -10.40 -9.59 13.15
N ASP A 145 -11.61 -10.11 12.99
CA ASP A 145 -11.88 -11.50 13.33
C ASP A 145 -11.38 -12.46 12.24
N ILE A 146 -10.15 -12.90 12.41
CA ILE A 146 -9.50 -13.87 11.54
C ILE A 146 -9.35 -15.24 12.18
N THR A 147 -10.11 -15.54 13.23
CA THR A 147 -9.94 -16.78 14.04
C THR A 147 -9.92 -18.02 13.16
N ASP A 148 -10.93 -18.19 12.30
CA ASP A 148 -11.01 -19.36 11.42
C ASP A 148 -9.95 -19.34 10.34
N LEU A 149 -9.67 -18.18 9.76
CA LEU A 149 -8.65 -17.99 8.72
C LEU A 149 -7.23 -18.25 9.26
N LYS A 150 -6.91 -17.72 10.46
CA LYS A 150 -5.66 -18.00 11.18
C LYS A 150 -5.50 -19.50 11.43
N LYS A 151 -6.56 -20.16 11.90
CA LYS A 151 -6.56 -21.61 12.13
C LYS A 151 -6.28 -22.37 10.84
N GLN A 152 -7.00 -22.05 9.76
CA GLN A 152 -6.78 -22.65 8.43
C GLN A 152 -5.33 -22.49 7.99
N ALA A 153 -4.80 -21.25 8.01
CA ALA A 153 -3.43 -20.98 7.61
C ALA A 153 -2.41 -21.77 8.44
N MET A 154 -2.62 -21.85 9.76
CA MET A 154 -1.73 -22.61 10.65
C MET A 154 -1.78 -24.11 10.37
N GLU A 155 -2.95 -24.68 10.09
CA GLU A 155 -3.10 -26.11 9.76
C GLU A 155 -2.41 -26.44 8.43
N GLU A 156 -2.70 -25.67 7.37
CA GLU A 156 -2.10 -25.86 6.04
C GLU A 156 -0.58 -25.72 6.08
N LEU A 157 -0.08 -24.68 6.72
CA LEU A 157 1.35 -24.38 6.78
C LEU A 157 2.13 -25.34 7.67
N SER A 158 1.56 -25.77 8.80
CA SER A 158 2.19 -26.80 9.66
C SER A 158 2.36 -28.13 8.90
N ALA A 159 1.41 -28.47 8.03
CA ALA A 159 1.47 -29.68 7.22
C ALA A 159 2.68 -29.72 6.25
N ILE A 160 3.19 -28.54 5.85
CA ILE A 160 4.39 -28.40 4.98
C ILE A 160 5.64 -27.97 5.75
N GLY A 161 5.59 -28.03 7.10
CA GLY A 161 6.74 -27.84 7.98
C GLY A 161 7.05 -26.38 8.34
N VAL A 162 6.10 -25.45 8.19
CA VAL A 162 6.24 -24.08 8.72
C VAL A 162 6.12 -24.11 10.24
N THR A 163 7.00 -23.36 10.91
CA THR A 163 6.99 -23.16 12.36
C THR A 163 6.44 -21.79 12.72
N PHE A 164 5.68 -21.72 13.80
CA PHE A 164 5.08 -20.48 14.31
C PHE A 164 5.74 -20.02 15.61
N PRO A 165 5.79 -18.69 15.88
CA PRO A 165 5.34 -17.62 14.99
C PRO A 165 6.19 -17.50 13.72
N VAL A 166 5.56 -17.02 12.63
CA VAL A 166 6.30 -16.65 11.43
C VAL A 166 6.92 -15.27 11.64
N HIS A 167 8.25 -15.18 11.49
CA HIS A 167 9.00 -13.94 11.65
C HIS A 167 9.05 -13.13 10.37
N CYS A 168 8.66 -11.87 10.47
CA CYS A 168 8.46 -10.92 9.37
C CYS A 168 9.48 -9.78 9.50
N SER A 169 10.53 -9.77 8.68
CA SER A 169 11.60 -8.76 8.75
C SER A 169 11.20 -7.48 8.01
N TYR A 170 11.17 -6.37 8.76
CA TYR A 170 10.89 -5.02 8.25
C TYR A 170 12.10 -4.11 8.49
N TYR A 171 12.64 -3.54 7.42
CA TYR A 171 13.90 -2.79 7.46
C TYR A 171 13.68 -1.29 7.48
N ILE A 172 14.37 -0.59 8.37
CA ILE A 172 14.35 0.87 8.51
C ILE A 172 15.75 1.46 8.42
N LEU A 173 15.85 2.75 8.08
CA LEU A 173 17.12 3.46 8.06
C LEU A 173 17.67 3.60 9.48
N ALA A 174 18.90 3.13 9.71
CA ALA A 174 19.58 3.24 11.00
C ALA A 174 19.74 4.70 11.41
N GLY A 175 19.48 5.01 12.68
CA GLY A 175 19.55 6.37 13.24
C GLY A 175 18.38 7.28 12.91
N SER A 176 17.38 6.85 12.12
CA SER A 176 16.15 7.59 11.90
C SER A 176 15.14 7.34 13.02
N THR A 177 14.98 8.31 13.92
CA THR A 177 13.99 8.23 15.02
C THR A 177 12.57 8.14 14.48
N THR A 178 12.21 8.92 13.46
CA THR A 178 10.88 8.88 12.83
C THR A 178 10.57 7.50 12.22
N ALA A 179 11.55 6.88 11.55
CA ALA A 179 11.36 5.54 10.99
C ALA A 179 11.20 4.50 12.10
N LEU A 180 11.99 4.61 13.18
CA LEU A 180 11.89 3.71 14.33
C LEU A 180 10.53 3.84 15.04
N ASP A 181 10.07 5.08 15.26
CA ASP A 181 8.77 5.33 15.87
C ASP A 181 7.64 4.73 15.02
N SER A 182 7.66 4.94 13.70
CA SER A 182 6.67 4.37 12.78
C SER A 182 6.71 2.84 12.75
N ALA A 183 7.90 2.24 12.72
CA ALA A 183 8.07 0.80 12.74
C ALA A 183 7.62 0.19 14.09
N THR A 184 7.84 0.89 15.20
CA THR A 184 7.39 0.48 16.52
C THR A 184 5.86 0.46 16.61
N VAL A 185 5.20 1.49 16.08
CA VAL A 185 3.73 1.52 15.96
C VAL A 185 3.23 0.38 15.07
N LEU A 186 3.88 0.15 13.92
CA LEU A 186 3.52 -0.96 13.04
C LEU A 186 3.68 -2.31 13.75
N LYS A 187 4.78 -2.52 14.48
CA LYS A 187 4.98 -3.74 15.29
C LYS A 187 3.86 -3.93 16.31
N GLN A 188 3.42 -2.87 16.97
CA GLN A 188 2.28 -2.92 17.87
C GLN A 188 0.98 -3.30 17.15
N CYS A 189 0.74 -2.79 15.93
CA CYS A 189 -0.40 -3.22 15.12
C CYS A 189 -0.36 -4.72 14.83
N PHE A 190 0.81 -5.28 14.53
CA PHE A 190 0.98 -6.72 14.32
C PHE A 190 0.68 -7.53 15.58
N THR A 191 1.25 -7.15 16.73
CA THR A 191 1.00 -7.82 18.00
C THR A 191 -0.48 -7.76 18.40
N ASP A 192 -1.11 -6.59 18.25
CA ASP A 192 -2.54 -6.42 18.60
C ASP A 192 -3.46 -7.24 17.67
N SER A 193 -3.10 -7.40 16.39
CA SER A 193 -3.91 -8.10 15.39
C SER A 193 -3.69 -9.60 15.36
N PHE A 194 -2.45 -10.06 15.52
CA PHE A 194 -2.06 -11.45 15.28
C PHE A 194 -1.67 -12.21 16.55
N GLY A 195 -1.37 -11.49 17.63
CA GLY A 195 -0.75 -12.08 18.82
C GLY A 195 0.72 -12.44 18.61
N ASP A 196 1.34 -12.99 19.65
CA ASP A 196 2.77 -13.38 19.59
C ASP A 196 2.97 -14.81 19.07
N ASP A 197 1.90 -15.53 18.74
CA ASP A 197 1.89 -16.94 18.36
C ASP A 197 1.72 -17.19 16.85
N PHE A 198 1.49 -16.15 16.04
CA PHE A 198 1.19 -16.32 14.61
C PHE A 198 2.16 -15.56 13.70
N ILE A 199 2.09 -14.22 13.64
CA ILE A 199 2.97 -13.38 12.84
C ILE A 199 3.62 -12.34 13.72
N VAL A 200 4.95 -12.30 13.76
CA VAL A 200 5.73 -11.36 14.57
C VAL A 200 6.57 -10.46 13.66
N LEU A 201 6.45 -9.14 13.84
CA LEU A 201 7.25 -8.17 13.10
C LEU A 201 8.60 -7.95 13.80
N ASP A 202 9.68 -8.23 13.09
CA ASP A 202 11.04 -7.91 13.49
C ASP A 202 11.53 -6.65 12.78
N ILE A 203 12.00 -5.67 13.58
CA ILE A 203 12.52 -4.41 13.05
C ILE A 203 14.03 -4.57 12.87
N GLU A 204 14.47 -4.48 11.62
CA GLU A 204 15.86 -4.58 11.21
C GLU A 204 16.34 -3.22 10.65
N THR A 205 17.64 -3.05 10.49
CA THR A 205 18.19 -1.77 10.03
C THR A 205 19.13 -1.91 8.84
N PHE A 206 19.13 -0.86 7.98
CA PHE A 206 20.15 -0.65 6.94
C PHE A 206 20.78 0.73 7.12
N VAL A 207 21.94 0.97 6.49
CA VAL A 207 22.76 2.16 6.77
C VAL A 207 22.56 3.27 5.74
N SER A 208 22.47 2.96 4.43
CA SER A 208 22.47 3.98 3.39
C SER A 208 21.45 3.77 2.29
N SER A 209 21.23 2.53 1.85
CA SER A 209 20.38 2.25 0.69
C SER A 209 19.54 0.99 0.86
N THR A 210 18.25 1.16 1.06
CA THR A 210 17.28 0.05 1.09
C THR A 210 17.44 -0.87 -0.12
N MET A 211 17.57 -0.28 -1.32
CA MET A 211 17.67 -1.06 -2.55
C MET A 211 18.90 -1.95 -2.59
N LYS A 212 20.07 -1.43 -2.17
CA LYS A 212 21.33 -2.16 -2.27
C LYS A 212 21.56 -3.12 -1.11
N GLU A 213 21.15 -2.72 0.10
CA GLU A 213 21.48 -3.44 1.32
C GLU A 213 20.39 -4.44 1.74
N VAL A 214 19.16 -4.23 1.27
CA VAL A 214 17.99 -5.03 1.70
C VAL A 214 17.30 -5.70 0.53
N VAL A 215 16.88 -4.91 -0.47
CA VAL A 215 16.04 -5.41 -1.57
C VAL A 215 16.83 -6.28 -2.54
N ALA A 216 18.01 -5.82 -3.02
CA ALA A 216 18.83 -6.59 -3.94
C ALA A 216 19.30 -7.94 -3.35
N PRO A 217 19.71 -8.05 -2.05
CA PRO A 217 19.98 -9.35 -1.43
C PRO A 217 18.72 -10.08 -0.93
N LYS A 218 17.50 -9.54 -1.16
CA LYS A 218 16.19 -10.14 -0.85
C LYS A 218 15.96 -10.43 0.65
N LEU A 219 16.44 -9.57 1.55
CA LEU A 219 16.41 -9.82 3.00
C LEU A 219 15.06 -9.50 3.66
N GLN A 220 14.27 -8.58 3.06
CA GLN A 220 12.99 -8.14 3.61
C GLN A 220 11.91 -9.20 3.46
N SER A 221 10.98 -9.25 4.41
CA SER A 221 9.73 -9.98 4.24
C SER A 221 8.74 -9.19 3.38
N PHE A 222 8.70 -7.88 3.58
CA PHE A 222 7.98 -6.93 2.73
C PHE A 222 8.66 -5.55 2.78
N VAL A 223 8.34 -4.71 1.80
CA VAL A 223 8.63 -3.27 1.82
C VAL A 223 7.31 -2.50 1.88
N HIS A 224 7.32 -1.36 2.57
CA HIS A 224 6.25 -0.38 2.51
C HIS A 224 6.64 0.68 1.48
N MET A 225 6.07 0.59 0.29
CA MET A 225 6.44 1.43 -0.85
C MET A 225 5.21 1.88 -1.62
N GLY A 226 5.27 3.07 -2.20
CA GLY A 226 4.20 3.63 -3.00
C GLY A 226 4.56 3.67 -4.49
N TRP A 227 3.56 3.41 -5.33
CA TRP A 227 3.61 3.71 -6.76
C TRP A 227 2.78 4.95 -7.04
N GLY A 228 3.29 5.83 -7.90
CA GLY A 228 2.58 7.01 -8.37
C GLY A 228 2.55 7.04 -9.89
N ALA A 229 1.38 7.19 -10.47
CA ALA A 229 1.20 7.15 -11.91
C ALA A 229 1.97 8.26 -12.65
N ASP A 230 2.50 7.94 -13.82
CA ASP A 230 3.09 8.89 -14.76
C ASP A 230 2.03 9.47 -15.69
N PHE A 231 0.94 8.74 -15.91
CA PHE A 231 -0.20 9.12 -16.78
C PHE A 231 -1.50 8.50 -16.27
N GLY A 232 -2.63 9.04 -16.68
CA GLY A 232 -3.97 8.68 -16.21
C GLY A 232 -4.54 7.43 -16.88
N ASP A 233 -3.92 6.26 -16.64
CA ASP A 233 -4.44 4.95 -17.06
C ASP A 233 -4.03 3.91 -16.01
N PRO A 234 -4.92 2.99 -15.60
CA PRO A 234 -4.65 1.94 -14.60
C PRO A 234 -3.46 1.04 -14.96
N ILE A 235 -3.18 0.89 -16.25
CA ILE A 235 -2.06 0.07 -16.75
C ILE A 235 -0.71 0.48 -16.13
N ASN A 236 -0.53 1.76 -15.79
CA ASN A 236 0.71 2.26 -15.20
C ASN A 236 0.96 1.67 -13.81
N PHE A 237 -0.09 1.30 -13.09
CA PHE A 237 -0.01 0.56 -11.84
C PHE A 237 0.09 -0.94 -12.08
N LEU A 238 -0.85 -1.51 -12.83
CA LEU A 238 -1.05 -2.95 -12.93
C LEU A 238 0.14 -3.68 -13.57
N THR A 239 0.83 -3.03 -14.52
CA THR A 239 2.02 -3.61 -15.16
C THR A 239 3.26 -3.65 -14.27
N GLN A 240 3.24 -3.05 -13.09
CA GLN A 240 4.36 -3.16 -12.14
C GLN A 240 4.47 -4.54 -11.49
N ILE A 241 3.40 -5.34 -11.54
CA ILE A 241 3.24 -6.57 -10.78
C ILE A 241 2.81 -7.78 -11.61
N ILE A 242 2.80 -7.67 -12.95
CA ILE A 242 2.62 -8.81 -13.85
C ILE A 242 3.89 -9.68 -13.92
N VAL A 243 3.75 -10.88 -14.42
CA VAL A 243 4.89 -11.76 -14.75
C VAL A 243 5.12 -11.80 -16.26
N HIS A 244 6.27 -12.35 -16.70
CA HIS A 244 6.73 -12.37 -18.09
C HIS A 244 6.94 -10.97 -18.70
N ASP A 245 7.33 -10.01 -17.86
CA ASP A 245 7.68 -8.66 -18.32
C ASP A 245 8.87 -8.12 -17.49
N ASP A 246 10.05 -8.07 -18.09
CA ASP A 246 11.30 -7.58 -17.47
C ASP A 246 11.19 -6.13 -16.97
N ASN A 247 10.16 -5.38 -17.40
CA ASN A 247 9.88 -4.03 -16.96
C ASN A 247 8.89 -3.96 -15.78
N ALA A 248 8.34 -5.10 -15.34
CA ALA A 248 7.47 -5.18 -14.17
C ALA A 248 8.30 -4.98 -12.90
N TYR A 249 8.47 -3.70 -12.51
CA TYR A 249 9.43 -3.30 -11.49
C TYR A 249 9.24 -4.04 -10.15
N TYR A 250 8.00 -4.21 -9.70
CA TYR A 250 7.74 -4.90 -8.44
C TYR A 250 7.95 -6.40 -8.56
N SER A 251 7.52 -7.02 -9.66
CA SER A 251 7.70 -8.46 -9.87
C SER A 251 9.15 -8.87 -9.95
N CYS A 252 9.98 -8.07 -10.63
CA CYS A 252 11.41 -8.35 -10.79
C CYS A 252 12.25 -8.02 -9.55
N ASN A 253 11.90 -6.95 -8.80
CA ASN A 253 12.81 -6.40 -7.78
C ASN A 253 12.30 -6.53 -6.35
N MET A 254 10.97 -6.47 -6.14
CA MET A 254 10.39 -6.39 -4.78
C MET A 254 9.78 -7.72 -4.34
N THR A 255 8.86 -8.26 -5.15
CA THR A 255 8.21 -9.53 -4.86
C THR A 255 9.07 -10.71 -5.24
N ASN A 256 9.97 -10.52 -6.21
CA ASN A 256 10.83 -11.55 -6.80
C ASN A 256 10.06 -12.73 -7.44
N ILE A 257 8.78 -12.53 -7.75
CA ILE A 257 7.93 -13.55 -8.37
C ILE A 257 8.41 -13.92 -9.77
N GLU A 258 8.92 -12.96 -10.54
CA GLU A 258 9.45 -13.21 -11.89
C GLU A 258 10.55 -14.26 -11.85
N GLY A 259 11.49 -14.15 -10.93
CA GLY A 259 12.55 -15.14 -10.78
C GLY A 259 12.06 -16.52 -10.34
N ILE A 260 10.93 -16.61 -9.62
CA ILE A 260 10.28 -17.90 -9.28
C ILE A 260 9.66 -18.52 -10.53
N VAL A 261 8.95 -17.73 -11.33
CA VAL A 261 8.34 -18.16 -12.59
C VAL A 261 9.40 -18.67 -13.57
N GLU A 262 10.47 -17.90 -13.78
CA GLU A 262 11.56 -18.26 -14.70
C GLU A 262 12.33 -19.53 -14.31
N ASN A 263 12.56 -19.74 -13.02
CA ASN A 263 13.34 -20.88 -12.52
C ASN A 263 12.48 -22.12 -12.22
N GLY A 264 11.17 -22.00 -12.35
CA GLY A 264 10.20 -23.03 -11.98
C GLY A 264 9.87 -22.98 -10.48
N PRO A 265 8.57 -22.87 -10.13
CA PRO A 265 8.13 -22.80 -8.74
C PRO A 265 8.38 -24.11 -8.01
N ALA A 266 8.64 -24.04 -6.71
CA ALA A 266 8.50 -25.18 -5.82
C ALA A 266 7.00 -25.52 -5.64
N ASP A 267 6.70 -26.76 -5.24
CA ASP A 267 5.31 -27.23 -5.10
C ASP A 267 4.43 -26.29 -4.27
N TYR A 268 4.97 -25.73 -3.18
CA TYR A 268 4.25 -24.80 -2.32
C TYR A 268 4.04 -23.39 -2.93
N GLN A 269 4.70 -23.07 -4.05
CA GLN A 269 4.58 -21.80 -4.75
C GLN A 269 3.67 -21.88 -5.99
N GLN A 270 3.23 -23.07 -6.37
CA GLN A 270 2.48 -23.25 -7.62
C GLN A 270 1.17 -22.44 -7.63
N GLU A 271 0.39 -22.51 -6.57
CA GLU A 271 -0.86 -21.73 -6.45
C GLU A 271 -0.61 -20.21 -6.55
N LEU A 272 0.48 -19.73 -5.94
CA LEU A 272 0.88 -18.33 -6.04
C LEU A 272 1.25 -17.94 -7.47
N VAL A 273 2.03 -18.79 -8.16
CA VAL A 273 2.41 -18.55 -9.57
C VAL A 273 1.18 -18.56 -10.45
N ASP A 274 0.28 -19.54 -10.29
CA ASP A 274 -0.98 -19.61 -11.06
C ASP A 274 -1.83 -18.35 -10.87
N ALA A 275 -1.85 -17.77 -9.66
CA ALA A 275 -2.55 -16.53 -9.39
C ALA A 275 -1.90 -15.32 -10.11
N TYR A 276 -0.58 -15.24 -10.16
CA TYR A 276 0.12 -14.20 -10.92
C TYR A 276 -0.05 -14.34 -12.43
N GLU A 277 -0.05 -15.58 -12.95
CA GLU A 277 -0.33 -15.86 -14.36
C GLU A 277 -1.74 -15.41 -14.74
N GLN A 278 -2.74 -15.80 -13.95
CA GLN A 278 -4.13 -15.41 -14.18
C GLN A 278 -4.30 -13.88 -14.11
N PHE A 279 -3.64 -13.23 -13.16
CA PHE A 279 -3.65 -11.77 -13.08
C PHE A 279 -3.01 -11.14 -14.33
N THR A 280 -1.89 -11.66 -14.77
CA THR A 280 -1.18 -11.19 -15.99
C THR A 280 -2.05 -11.32 -17.23
N ASP A 281 -2.77 -12.43 -17.39
CA ASP A 281 -3.71 -12.65 -18.48
C ASP A 281 -4.83 -11.60 -18.46
N LEU A 282 -5.44 -11.34 -17.31
CA LEU A 282 -6.48 -10.33 -17.15
C LEU A 282 -5.97 -8.91 -17.50
N VAL A 283 -4.76 -8.57 -17.08
CA VAL A 283 -4.13 -7.27 -17.46
C VAL A 283 -3.92 -7.20 -18.97
N ASN A 284 -3.47 -8.28 -19.60
CA ASN A 284 -3.23 -8.33 -21.04
C ASN A 284 -4.53 -8.25 -21.84
N GLU A 285 -5.64 -8.80 -21.34
CA GLU A 285 -6.98 -8.59 -21.93
C GLU A 285 -7.34 -7.09 -21.96
N GLY A 286 -7.14 -6.39 -20.86
CA GLY A 286 -7.33 -4.94 -20.79
C GLY A 286 -6.39 -4.15 -21.72
N ARG A 287 -5.11 -4.56 -21.83
CA ARG A 287 -4.12 -3.96 -22.74
C ARG A 287 -4.54 -4.06 -24.20
N ALA A 288 -5.20 -5.13 -24.59
CA ALA A 288 -5.63 -5.37 -25.97
C ALA A 288 -6.79 -4.43 -26.41
N ILE A 289 -7.51 -3.82 -25.46
CA ILE A 289 -8.61 -2.90 -25.74
C ILE A 289 -8.03 -1.49 -25.94
N VAL A 290 -7.99 -1.01 -27.19
CA VAL A 290 -7.36 0.28 -27.54
C VAL A 290 -8.34 1.37 -27.97
N ASN A 291 -9.56 1.00 -28.40
CA ASN A 291 -10.51 1.94 -29.02
C ASN A 291 -11.78 2.19 -28.16
N ASP A 292 -11.85 1.58 -26.98
CA ASP A 292 -12.99 1.68 -26.05
C ASP A 292 -12.44 1.83 -24.63
N THR A 293 -12.39 3.07 -24.16
CA THR A 293 -11.82 3.40 -22.85
C THR A 293 -12.63 2.78 -21.70
N ASP A 294 -13.96 2.76 -21.81
CA ASP A 294 -14.83 2.25 -20.77
C ASP A 294 -14.72 0.72 -20.67
N ALA A 295 -14.69 0.03 -21.81
CA ALA A 295 -14.46 -1.42 -21.83
C ALA A 295 -13.05 -1.77 -21.32
N ARG A 296 -12.04 -0.96 -21.67
CA ARG A 296 -10.66 -1.10 -21.17
C ARG A 296 -10.59 -0.97 -19.65
N TYR A 297 -11.21 0.07 -19.09
CA TYR A 297 -11.21 0.28 -17.64
C TYR A 297 -12.01 -0.80 -16.91
N ALA A 298 -13.10 -1.27 -17.47
CA ALA A 298 -13.84 -2.41 -16.91
C ALA A 298 -12.98 -3.71 -16.89
N ALA A 299 -12.20 -3.97 -17.94
CA ALA A 299 -11.29 -5.10 -17.96
C ALA A 299 -10.17 -4.98 -16.91
N PHE A 300 -9.55 -3.80 -16.78
CA PHE A 300 -8.55 -3.56 -15.73
C PHE A 300 -9.14 -3.63 -14.33
N ALA A 301 -10.38 -3.19 -14.13
CA ALA A 301 -11.04 -3.30 -12.83
C ALA A 301 -11.24 -4.76 -12.40
N LYS A 302 -11.55 -5.66 -13.34
CA LYS A 302 -11.58 -7.11 -13.06
C LYS A 302 -10.21 -7.65 -12.68
N ALA A 303 -9.16 -7.21 -13.39
CA ALA A 303 -7.79 -7.62 -13.08
C ALA A 303 -7.38 -7.17 -11.66
N GLU A 304 -7.64 -5.90 -11.32
CA GLU A 304 -7.33 -5.37 -9.99
C GLU A 304 -8.16 -6.03 -8.89
N ALA A 305 -9.45 -6.27 -9.13
CA ALA A 305 -10.31 -6.99 -8.19
C ALA A 305 -9.76 -8.40 -7.90
N TYR A 306 -9.43 -9.16 -8.94
CA TYR A 306 -8.80 -10.47 -8.79
C TYR A 306 -7.51 -10.42 -7.97
N PHE A 307 -6.64 -9.47 -8.29
CA PHE A 307 -5.39 -9.23 -7.59
C PHE A 307 -5.58 -8.94 -6.09
N LEU A 308 -6.57 -8.12 -5.74
CA LEU A 308 -6.91 -7.80 -4.37
C LEU A 308 -7.52 -9.00 -3.61
N GLU A 309 -8.34 -9.81 -4.29
CA GLU A 309 -8.92 -11.03 -3.69
C GLU A 309 -7.88 -12.13 -3.45
N GLU A 310 -6.86 -12.22 -4.33
CA GLU A 310 -5.71 -13.11 -4.15
C GLU A 310 -4.70 -12.60 -3.11
N ASN A 311 -4.85 -11.33 -2.68
CA ASN A 311 -3.94 -10.67 -1.72
C ASN A 311 -2.47 -10.74 -2.14
N LEU A 312 -2.18 -10.47 -3.42
CA LEU A 312 -0.82 -10.55 -3.97
C LEU A 312 0.07 -9.40 -3.47
N ILE A 313 -0.52 -8.26 -3.15
CA ILE A 313 0.05 -7.19 -2.31
C ILE A 313 -1.01 -6.70 -1.33
N PHE A 314 -0.61 -5.86 -0.39
CA PHE A 314 -1.53 -5.30 0.59
C PHE A 314 -1.51 -3.77 0.55
N PRO A 315 -2.50 -3.11 -0.09
CA PRO A 315 -2.67 -1.66 -0.04
C PRO A 315 -2.85 -1.19 1.40
N THR A 316 -2.28 -0.05 1.75
CA THR A 316 -2.25 0.43 3.13
C THR A 316 -2.73 1.86 3.28
N VAL A 317 -2.05 2.84 2.69
CA VAL A 317 -2.26 4.26 2.99
C VAL A 317 -2.07 5.15 1.78
N TYR A 318 -2.86 6.24 1.74
CA TYR A 318 -2.59 7.43 0.93
C TYR A 318 -1.78 8.43 1.75
N ASP A 319 -0.80 9.07 1.13
CA ASP A 319 -0.04 10.14 1.76
C ASP A 319 -0.87 11.44 1.74
N VAL A 320 -1.46 11.75 2.88
CA VAL A 320 -2.26 12.96 3.12
C VAL A 320 -1.37 14.02 3.74
N THR A 321 -1.49 15.26 3.26
CA THR A 321 -0.75 16.40 3.78
C THR A 321 -1.70 17.42 4.38
N TRP A 322 -1.44 17.84 5.60
CA TRP A 322 -2.06 19.01 6.22
C TRP A 322 -1.18 20.23 5.97
N CYS A 323 -1.77 21.37 5.74
CA CYS A 323 -1.02 22.59 5.47
C CYS A 323 -1.69 23.84 6.06
N LEU A 324 -0.88 24.89 6.14
CA LEU A 324 -1.34 26.29 6.20
C LEU A 324 -0.95 26.94 4.88
N THR A 325 -1.85 27.74 4.29
CA THR A 325 -1.59 28.41 3.02
C THR A 325 -2.31 29.74 2.94
N HIS A 326 -1.64 30.75 2.37
CA HIS A 326 -2.20 32.03 1.94
C HIS A 326 -2.61 32.01 0.46
N ALA A 327 -2.33 30.92 -0.23
CA ALA A 327 -2.74 30.74 -1.62
C ALA A 327 -4.20 30.27 -1.71
N ASN A 328 -4.80 30.45 -2.87
CA ASN A 328 -6.18 30.02 -3.13
C ASN A 328 -6.35 28.50 -3.11
N GLU A 329 -7.60 28.02 -3.27
CA GLU A 329 -7.95 26.60 -3.23
C GLU A 329 -7.14 25.69 -4.17
N TYR A 330 -6.60 26.23 -5.27
CA TYR A 330 -5.79 25.45 -6.22
C TYR A 330 -4.44 25.01 -5.63
N SER A 331 -3.91 25.66 -4.61
CA SER A 331 -2.70 25.25 -3.92
C SER A 331 -2.90 23.95 -3.09
N LYS A 332 -4.15 23.62 -2.77
CA LYS A 332 -4.53 22.43 -1.99
C LYS A 332 -4.68 21.17 -2.83
N ILE A 333 -4.51 21.28 -4.16
CA ILE A 333 -4.73 20.19 -5.11
C ILE A 333 -3.38 19.61 -5.55
N ASN A 334 -3.11 18.38 -5.14
CA ASN A 334 -1.99 17.61 -5.69
C ASN A 334 -2.36 17.02 -7.05
N ALA A 335 -1.40 17.00 -7.99
CA ALA A 335 -1.57 16.28 -9.25
C ALA A 335 -1.64 14.76 -9.02
N MET A 336 -2.54 14.08 -9.72
CA MET A 336 -2.70 12.62 -9.61
C MET A 336 -1.65 11.85 -10.44
N TYR A 337 -1.04 12.52 -11.42
CA TYR A 337 0.05 11.99 -12.24
C TYR A 337 0.87 13.14 -12.80
N GLY A 338 2.11 12.85 -13.18
CA GLY A 338 3.03 13.87 -13.69
C GLY A 338 3.48 14.88 -12.63
N PRO A 339 4.05 16.02 -13.03
CA PRO A 339 4.47 17.10 -12.14
C PRO A 339 3.27 17.92 -11.66
N CYS A 340 3.40 18.51 -10.47
CA CYS A 340 2.43 19.47 -9.96
C CYS A 340 2.23 20.64 -10.92
N ASN A 341 0.99 21.08 -11.09
CA ASN A 341 0.62 22.17 -11.95
C ASN A 341 0.16 23.36 -11.11
N TYR A 342 0.92 24.46 -11.18
CA TYR A 342 0.63 25.71 -10.47
C TYR A 342 -0.21 26.71 -11.29
N LYS A 343 -0.79 26.30 -12.42
CA LYS A 343 -1.73 27.16 -13.15
C LYS A 343 -2.91 27.50 -12.25
N ALA A 344 -3.34 28.75 -12.31
CA ALA A 344 -4.43 29.30 -11.51
C ALA A 344 -4.15 29.41 -9.98
N VAL A 345 -2.97 29.08 -9.50
CA VAL A 345 -2.57 29.41 -8.13
C VAL A 345 -2.34 30.91 -8.03
N ASN A 346 -3.06 31.55 -7.12
CA ASN A 346 -2.94 32.95 -6.78
C ASN A 346 -2.89 33.13 -5.27
N TRP A 347 -2.26 34.20 -4.83
CA TRP A 347 -2.20 34.60 -3.42
C TRP A 347 -3.45 35.36 -3.04
N GLU A 348 -4.02 35.05 -1.90
CA GLU A 348 -5.17 35.74 -1.29
C GLU A 348 -4.73 36.73 -0.22
#